data_90ac11441b205b05c6a1c5b94aaf73be
#
_entry.id   90ac11441b205b05c6a1c5b94aaf73be
#
_cell.length_a   1.000
_cell.length_b   1.000
_cell.length_c   1.000
_cell.angle_alpha   90.00
_cell.angle_beta   90.00
_cell.angle_gamma   90.00
#
_symmetry.space_group_name_H-M   'P 1'
#
loop_
_entity.id
_entity.type
_entity.pdbx_description
1 polymer ?
#
loop_
_entity_poly.entity_id
_entity_poly.type
_entity_poly.pdbx_seq_one_letter_code
_entity_poly.pdbx_strand_id
1 'polypeptide(L)'
;MSRNYPATGWTQEITMGLNFAGIDPDTKSGGSPTVWIEDEAHEIVIQGWKANAVLEARICGTEWVPGHERGIPDHEAVIRIPMRMIPILREACDDAERAGLFRPVKGSAADGRPSGDA
;
A
#
# COMPACT_ATOMS: atom_id res chain seq x y z
N MET A 1 -17.96 7.14 2.92
CA MET A 1 -18.10 6.60 3.05
C MET A 1 -17.98 6.08 3.58
N SER A 2 -17.87 6.12 4.04
CA SER A 2 -17.67 5.54 4.67
C SER A 2 -17.77 4.60 4.49
N ARG A 3 -17.29 4.24 4.54
CA ARG A 3 -17.27 3.18 4.40
C ARG A 3 -18.30 2.54 4.79
N ASN A 4 -18.94 2.65 4.68
CA ASN A 4 -19.81 2.11 5.11
C ASN A 4 -20.57 1.44 4.35
N TYR A 5 -20.40 0.58 4.17
CA TYR A 5 -21.03 -0.26 3.57
C TYR A 5 -22.15 -0.62 4.25
N PRO A 6 -22.90 -1.12 3.75
CA PRO A 6 -24.06 -1.49 4.24
C PRO A 6 -23.75 -2.28 5.23
N ALA A 7 -23.88 -2.00 6.05
CA ALA A 7 -23.67 -2.53 6.96
C ALA A 7 -24.31 -3.65 7.27
N THR A 8 -24.03 -4.58 6.91
CA THR A 8 -24.60 -5.74 7.35
C THR A 8 -23.59 -6.37 8.22
N GLY A 9 -23.99 -7.09 9.15
CA GLY A 9 -23.08 -7.72 10.05
C GLY A 9 -22.16 -8.68 9.37
N TRP A 10 -22.65 -9.40 8.38
CA TRP A 10 -21.77 -10.34 7.75
C TRP A 10 -20.66 -9.63 6.97
N THR A 11 -20.96 -8.48 6.43
CA THR A 11 -19.93 -7.74 5.74
C THR A 11 -18.84 -7.37 6.71
N GLN A 12 -19.22 -6.93 7.88
CA GLN A 12 -18.24 -6.53 8.83
C GLN A 12 -17.42 -7.71 9.30
N GLU A 13 -18.03 -8.86 9.47
CA GLU A 13 -17.27 -10.02 9.88
C GLU A 13 -16.24 -10.41 8.82
N ILE A 14 -16.64 -10.37 7.56
CA ILE A 14 -15.75 -10.78 6.51
C ILE A 14 -14.59 -9.82 6.37
N THR A 15 -14.84 -8.55 6.60
CA THR A 15 -13.80 -7.55 6.42
C THR A 15 -13.13 -7.16 7.72
N MET A 16 -13.33 -7.98 8.79
CA MET A 16 -12.74 -7.63 10.05
C MET A 16 -11.26 -7.36 9.88
N GLY A 17 -10.80 -6.26 10.40
CA GLY A 17 -9.41 -5.88 10.28
C GLY A 17 -9.05 -5.20 8.98
N LEU A 18 -9.91 -5.25 7.98
CA LEU A 18 -9.60 -4.67 6.68
C LEU A 18 -10.47 -3.44 6.48
N ASN A 19 -9.85 -2.30 6.54
CA ASN A 19 -10.56 -1.02 6.49
C ASN A 19 -10.29 -0.31 5.18
N PHE A 20 -11.35 0.07 4.50
CA PHE A 20 -11.23 0.73 3.20
C PHE A 20 -10.65 2.14 3.40
N ALA A 21 -9.61 2.47 2.67
CA ALA A 21 -9.01 3.80 2.75
C ALA A 21 -9.38 4.67 1.56
N GLY A 22 -9.49 4.11 0.38
CA GLY A 22 -9.88 4.91 -0.77
C GLY A 22 -9.70 4.18 -2.07
N ILE A 23 -10.29 4.73 -3.12
CA ILE A 23 -10.25 4.14 -4.44
C ILE A 23 -9.93 5.24 -5.44
N ASP A 24 -9.32 4.86 -6.54
CA ASP A 24 -8.96 5.79 -7.60
C ASP A 24 -10.20 6.60 -8.03
N PRO A 25 -10.16 7.91 -7.87
CA PRO A 25 -11.33 8.71 -8.17
C PRO A 25 -11.65 8.83 -9.66
N ASP A 26 -10.72 8.43 -10.50
CA ASP A 26 -10.91 8.61 -11.93
C ASP A 26 -11.26 7.31 -12.64
N THR A 27 -11.45 6.23 -11.92
CA THR A 27 -11.81 4.98 -12.56
C THR A 27 -13.32 4.88 -12.62
N LYS A 28 -13.83 4.46 -13.77
CA LYS A 28 -15.26 4.48 -13.95
C LYS A 28 -15.96 3.23 -13.51
N SER A 29 -15.41 2.09 -13.79
CA SER A 29 -16.08 0.86 -13.41
C SER A 29 -15.09 -0.27 -13.46
N GLY A 30 -15.51 -1.40 -12.97
CA GLY A 30 -14.62 -2.55 -12.91
C GLY A 30 -13.62 -2.38 -11.80
N GLY A 31 -12.64 -3.18 -11.74
CA GLY A 31 -11.64 -3.08 -10.71
C GLY A 31 -10.85 -1.80 -10.83
N SER A 32 -10.53 -1.21 -9.72
CA SER A 32 -9.85 0.07 -9.69
C SER A 32 -8.75 0.01 -8.66
N PRO A 33 -7.70 0.78 -8.85
CA PRO A 33 -6.70 0.90 -7.79
C PRO A 33 -7.37 1.32 -6.48
N THR A 34 -7.08 0.60 -5.44
CA THR A 34 -7.75 0.76 -4.16
C THR A 34 -6.74 0.55 -3.04
N VAL A 35 -6.97 1.21 -1.92
CA VAL A 35 -6.08 1.11 -0.76
C VAL A 35 -6.92 0.75 0.45
N TRP A 36 -6.42 -0.18 1.24
CA TRP A 36 -7.01 -0.56 2.50
C TRP A 36 -5.95 -0.53 3.59
N ILE A 37 -6.39 -0.51 4.82
CA ILE A 37 -5.52 -0.70 5.97
C ILE A 37 -5.94 -2.00 6.62
N GLU A 38 -5.01 -2.92 6.77
CA GLU A 38 -5.28 -4.17 7.45
C GLU A 38 -4.73 -4.03 8.85
N ASP A 39 -5.58 -3.80 9.82
CA ASP A 39 -5.08 -3.41 11.13
C ASP A 39 -4.67 -4.60 11.98
N GLU A 40 -5.06 -5.80 11.67
CA GLU A 40 -4.55 -6.95 12.41
C GLU A 40 -3.14 -7.31 11.98
N ALA A 41 -2.86 -7.25 10.69
CA ALA A 41 -1.53 -7.55 10.19
C ALA A 41 -0.62 -6.34 10.18
N HIS A 42 -1.14 -5.16 10.46
CA HIS A 42 -0.38 -3.90 10.42
C HIS A 42 0.19 -3.69 9.03
N GLU A 43 -0.66 -3.81 8.03
CA GLU A 43 -0.22 -3.67 6.65
C GLU A 43 -1.10 -2.69 5.91
N ILE A 44 -0.52 -2.04 4.91
CA ILE A 44 -1.29 -1.28 3.94
C ILE A 44 -1.44 -2.21 2.75
N VAL A 45 -2.68 -2.41 2.33
CA VAL A 45 -2.98 -3.32 1.23
C VAL A 45 -3.36 -2.48 0.03
N ILE A 46 -2.76 -2.76 -1.11
CA ILE A 46 -2.95 -1.95 -2.30
C ILE A 46 -3.31 -2.85 -3.47
N GLN A 47 -4.40 -2.49 -4.17
CA GLN A 47 -4.76 -3.10 -5.42
C GLN A 47 -4.37 -2.12 -6.51
N GLY A 48 -3.69 -2.58 -7.51
CA GLY A 48 -3.26 -1.72 -8.59
C GLY A 48 -3.16 -2.50 -9.88
N TRP A 49 -2.57 -1.86 -10.89
CA TRP A 49 -2.42 -2.50 -12.17
C TRP A 49 -1.19 -3.39 -12.16
N LYS A 50 -1.26 -4.50 -12.84
CA LYS A 50 -0.10 -5.37 -12.92
C LYS A 50 1.01 -4.68 -13.66
N ALA A 51 2.24 -4.92 -13.24
CA ALA A 51 3.38 -4.48 -13.99
C ALA A 51 3.47 -5.32 -15.26
N ASN A 52 3.85 -4.68 -16.37
CA ASN A 52 4.03 -5.44 -17.59
C ASN A 52 5.44 -6.02 -17.63
N ALA A 53 5.70 -6.84 -18.64
CA ALA A 53 6.96 -7.55 -18.73
C ALA A 53 8.15 -6.60 -18.86
N VAL A 54 7.96 -5.48 -19.55
CA VAL A 54 9.05 -4.53 -19.72
C VAL A 54 9.44 -3.92 -18.38
N LEU A 55 8.45 -3.52 -17.60
CA LEU A 55 8.74 -2.94 -16.30
C LEU A 55 9.37 -3.97 -15.38
N GLU A 56 8.85 -5.19 -15.39
CA GLU A 56 9.43 -6.22 -14.55
C GLU A 56 10.87 -6.51 -14.93
N ALA A 57 11.17 -6.54 -16.22
CA ALA A 57 12.53 -6.79 -16.66
C ALA A 57 13.48 -5.68 -16.22
N ARG A 58 13.02 -4.45 -16.24
CA ARG A 58 13.85 -3.35 -15.81
C ARG A 58 14.12 -3.42 -14.32
N ILE A 59 13.13 -3.81 -13.55
CA ILE A 59 13.31 -3.94 -12.11
C ILE A 59 14.26 -5.09 -11.81
N CYS A 60 14.07 -6.22 -12.46
CA CYS A 60 14.90 -7.39 -12.19
C CYS A 60 16.31 -7.23 -12.70
N GLY A 61 16.50 -6.41 -13.71
CA GLY A 61 17.82 -6.25 -14.30
C GLY A 61 18.73 -5.25 -13.62
N THR A 62 18.26 -4.61 -12.57
CA THR A 62 19.04 -3.56 -11.92
C THR A 62 19.30 -3.92 -10.48
N GLU A 63 20.51 -3.68 -10.03
CA GLU A 63 20.82 -3.87 -8.62
C GLU A 63 20.52 -2.57 -7.92
N TRP A 64 19.35 -2.46 -7.33
CA TRP A 64 18.91 -1.22 -6.72
C TRP A 64 19.57 -0.95 -5.39
N VAL A 65 19.90 -2.00 -4.65
CA VAL A 65 20.54 -1.88 -3.36
C VAL A 65 21.75 -2.78 -3.38
N PRO A 66 22.93 -2.24 -3.19
CA PRO A 66 24.14 -3.08 -3.26
C PRO A 66 24.06 -4.23 -2.27
N GLY A 67 24.35 -5.40 -2.76
CA GLY A 67 24.34 -6.59 -1.92
C GLY A 67 22.99 -7.26 -1.79
N HIS A 68 21.93 -6.63 -2.32
CA HIS A 68 20.63 -7.27 -2.29
C HIS A 68 20.43 -8.07 -3.56
N GLU A 69 19.78 -9.19 -3.42
CA GLU A 69 19.48 -10.01 -4.56
C GLU A 69 18.52 -9.30 -5.48
N ARG A 70 18.74 -9.40 -6.77
CA ARG A 70 17.84 -8.78 -7.73
C ARG A 70 16.66 -9.69 -7.98
N GLY A 71 15.62 -9.13 -8.49
CA GLY A 71 14.48 -9.92 -8.95
C GLY A 71 13.24 -9.73 -8.11
N ILE A 72 12.19 -10.39 -8.53
CA ILE A 72 10.91 -10.35 -7.84
C ILE A 72 10.62 -11.77 -7.38
N PRO A 73 10.72 -12.04 -6.09
CA PRO A 73 10.47 -13.40 -5.61
C PRO A 73 9.03 -13.82 -5.88
N ASP A 74 8.82 -15.13 -5.91
CA ASP A 74 7.50 -15.64 -6.23
C ASP A 74 6.41 -15.16 -5.29
N HIS A 75 6.76 -14.88 -4.05
CA HIS A 75 5.76 -14.45 -3.09
C HIS A 75 5.55 -12.94 -3.07
N GLU A 76 6.18 -12.23 -3.99
CA GLU A 76 6.03 -10.78 -4.07
C GLU A 76 5.50 -10.38 -5.43
N ALA A 77 4.94 -9.20 -5.51
CA ALA A 77 4.37 -8.70 -6.76
C ALA A 77 4.69 -7.22 -6.90
N VAL A 78 4.81 -6.80 -8.14
CA VAL A 78 4.99 -5.39 -8.45
C VAL A 78 3.72 -4.91 -9.11
N ILE A 79 3.14 -3.84 -8.57
CA ILE A 79 1.96 -3.23 -9.15
C ILE A 79 2.24 -1.78 -9.42
N ARG A 80 1.37 -1.16 -10.20
CA ARG A 80 1.45 0.25 -10.51
C ARG A 80 0.15 0.90 -10.09
N ILE A 81 0.25 2.10 -9.57
CA ILE A 81 -0.94 2.89 -9.30
C ILE A 81 -0.68 4.29 -9.85
N PRO A 82 -1.73 5.00 -10.26
CA PRO A 82 -1.51 6.34 -10.82
C PRO A 82 -1.15 7.34 -9.73
N MET A 83 -0.46 8.39 -10.12
CA MET A 83 -0.02 9.39 -9.16
C MET A 83 -1.20 10.08 -8.47
N ARG A 84 -2.37 10.09 -9.09
CA ARG A 84 -3.53 10.70 -8.46
C ARG A 84 -4.00 9.93 -7.22
N MET A 85 -3.38 8.77 -6.94
CA MET A 85 -3.66 8.05 -5.70
C MET A 85 -2.85 8.58 -4.53
N ILE A 86 -1.94 9.51 -4.75
CA ILE A 86 -1.08 10.01 -3.69
C ILE A 86 -1.87 10.54 -2.50
N PRO A 87 -2.91 11.34 -2.68
CA PRO A 87 -3.65 11.81 -1.50
C PRO A 87 -4.26 10.67 -0.70
N ILE A 88 -4.73 9.64 -1.39
CA ILE A 88 -5.32 8.49 -0.72
C ILE A 88 -4.27 7.73 0.06
N LEU A 89 -3.10 7.54 -0.53
CA LEU A 89 -2.01 6.86 0.17
C LEU A 89 -1.57 7.67 1.38
N ARG A 90 -1.47 8.98 1.22
CA ARG A 90 -1.05 9.82 2.32
C ARG A 90 -2.05 9.74 3.47
N GLU A 91 -3.33 9.78 3.14
CA GLU A 91 -4.34 9.69 4.18
C GLU A 91 -4.34 8.32 4.85
N ALA A 92 -4.12 7.26 4.08
CA ALA A 92 -4.04 5.93 4.66
C ALA A 92 -2.87 5.84 5.64
N CYS A 93 -1.74 6.42 5.28
CA CYS A 93 -0.60 6.43 6.17
C CYS A 93 -0.89 7.21 7.45
N ASP A 94 -1.52 8.37 7.30
CA ASP A 94 -1.86 9.17 8.47
C ASP A 94 -2.85 8.45 9.38
N ASP A 95 -3.82 7.79 8.78
CA ASP A 95 -4.81 7.05 9.56
C ASP A 95 -4.18 5.89 10.31
N ALA A 96 -3.27 5.18 9.67
CA ALA A 96 -2.61 4.07 10.32
C ALA A 96 -1.77 4.55 11.50
N GLU A 97 -1.12 5.69 11.35
CA GLU A 97 -0.34 6.23 12.44
C GLU A 97 -1.24 6.69 13.58
N ARG A 98 -2.33 7.37 13.26
CA ARG A 98 -3.25 7.84 14.29
C ARG A 98 -3.89 6.70 15.06
N ALA A 99 -4.13 5.60 14.37
CA ALA A 99 -4.72 4.45 15.02
C ALA A 99 -3.70 3.65 15.84
N GLY A 100 -2.46 4.05 15.82
CA GLY A 100 -1.45 3.34 16.59
C GLY A 100 -0.96 2.07 15.94
N LEU A 101 -1.25 1.90 14.65
CA LEU A 101 -0.82 0.69 13.97
C LEU A 101 0.65 0.72 13.60
N PHE A 102 1.23 1.91 13.59
CA PHE A 102 2.64 2.05 13.31
C PHE A 102 3.20 3.11 14.22
N ARG A 103 4.31 2.82 14.86
CA ARG A 103 5.02 3.81 15.63
C ARG A 103 6.45 3.78 15.22
N PRO A 104 7.00 4.91 14.80
CA PRO A 104 8.41 4.92 14.41
C PRO A 104 9.27 4.48 15.57
N VAL A 105 10.24 3.66 15.27
CA VAL A 105 11.14 3.23 16.29
C VAL A 105 12.09 4.38 16.57
N LYS A 106 12.31 4.67 17.86
CA LYS A 106 13.16 5.75 18.18
C LYS A 106 14.51 5.52 17.58
N GLY A 107 15.02 6.48 16.92
CA GLY A 107 16.29 6.34 16.25
C GLY A 107 16.24 5.66 14.91
N SER A 108 15.06 5.30 14.47
CA SER A 108 15.01 4.67 13.19
C SER A 108 15.24 5.72 12.18
N ALA A 109 15.63 5.25 11.13
CA ALA A 109 15.89 6.15 10.23
C ALA A 109 14.85 6.74 9.68
N ALA A 110 14.07 6.45 10.08
CA ALA A 110 13.13 7.11 9.52
C ALA A 110 13.62 8.35 9.52
N ASP A 111 14.34 7.87 9.94
CA ASP A 111 14.66 8.60 9.84
C ASP A 111 15.37 8.61 9.01
N GLY A 112 15.47 8.14 8.75
CA GLY A 112 16.07 8.10 8.16
C GLY A 112 16.33 8.37 7.29
N ARG A 113 16.37 8.58 7.12
CA ARG A 113 16.62 8.93 6.50
C ARG A 113 17.02 9.57 6.34
N PRO A 114 17.39 9.56 6.42
CA PRO A 114 17.87 10.16 6.39
C PRO A 114 17.91 10.74 6.11
N SER A 115 18.10 10.65 6.14
CA SER A 115 18.14 10.98 6.03
C SER A 115 18.15 11.38 5.69
N GLY A 116 18.27 11.34 5.57
CA GLY A 116 18.53 11.46 5.33
C GLY A 116 18.61 11.75 4.98
N ASP A 117 18.98 11.76 4.97
CA ASP A 117 19.11 11.82 4.82
C ASP A 117 19.12 11.91 4.57
N ALA A 118 19.26 11.90 4.55
CA ALA A 118 19.34 11.85 4.45
C ALA A 118 19.33 11.87 4.25
#